data_8cfef41ef3086143295b78f1c00b045c
#
_entry.id   8cfef41ef3086143295b78f1c00b045c
#
_cell.length_a   1.000
_cell.length_b   1.000
_cell.length_c   1.000
_cell.angle_alpha   90.00
_cell.angle_beta   90.00
_cell.angle_gamma   90.00
#
_symmetry.space_group_name_H-M   'P 1'
#
loop_
_entity.id
_entity.type
_entity.pdbx_description
1 polymer ?
#
loop_
_entity_poly.entity_id
_entity_poly.type
_entity_poly.pdbx_seq_one_letter_code
_entity_poly.pdbx_strand_id
1 'polypeptide(L)'
;LMDPDSFDSKLAASLLADNELAVTASLGLTEHTDLSSEDPAIVAAGERTLETCLDHVATMGGEYLCGVIYSAMRKYSAPPTAAGVANSAAALARLAEKAKDRGIHLSLEVVNRYETNVINTARGGLAFLEQVGHDNVSLHLDTYHMNIEESDQFSPVLDAADKLGYVHIGESHRGYLGTGTVNFDELFRALARTGYEGPVVFESFSSAVVSPELSNTLGIWRNLWNDSDDLAAHANRFIRDHLRAVETLALH
;
A
#
# COMPACT_ATOMS: atom_id res chain seq x y z
N LEU A 1 -10.66 -0.33 1.34
CA LEU A 1 -11.84 -1.04 1.89
C LEU A 1 -11.93 -0.79 3.40
N MET A 2 -12.53 0.34 3.81
CA MET A 2 -12.57 0.75 5.23
C MET A 2 -13.48 -0.12 6.10
N ASP A 3 -14.58 -0.61 5.54
CA ASP A 3 -15.53 -1.52 6.19
C ASP A 3 -15.95 -2.60 5.20
N PRO A 4 -15.21 -3.73 5.15
CA PRO A 4 -15.49 -4.79 4.17
C PRO A 4 -16.87 -5.42 4.35
N ASP A 5 -17.40 -5.50 5.57
CA ASP A 5 -18.66 -6.17 5.84
C ASP A 5 -19.88 -5.41 5.29
N SER A 6 -19.78 -4.07 5.15
CA SER A 6 -20.84 -3.21 4.61
C SER A 6 -20.60 -2.75 3.16
N PHE A 7 -19.48 -3.10 2.55
CA PHE A 7 -19.10 -2.62 1.23
C PHE A 7 -19.90 -3.27 0.09
N ASP A 8 -20.58 -2.46 -0.72
CA ASP A 8 -21.31 -2.92 -1.90
C ASP A 8 -20.40 -3.00 -3.14
N SER A 9 -19.71 -4.12 -3.28
CA SER A 9 -18.82 -4.37 -4.42
C SER A 9 -19.51 -4.48 -5.76
N LYS A 10 -20.82 -4.84 -5.80
CA LYS A 10 -21.59 -4.91 -7.04
C LYS A 10 -21.92 -3.52 -7.56
N LEU A 11 -22.34 -2.61 -6.66
CA LEU A 11 -22.53 -1.21 -7.02
C LEU A 11 -21.22 -0.59 -7.48
N ALA A 12 -20.12 -0.83 -6.74
CA ALA A 12 -18.80 -0.35 -7.14
C ALA A 12 -18.38 -0.86 -8.53
N ALA A 13 -18.56 -2.16 -8.81
CA ALA A 13 -18.26 -2.74 -10.11
C ALA A 13 -19.04 -2.07 -11.25
N SER A 14 -20.35 -1.78 -11.04
CA SER A 14 -21.17 -1.08 -12.04
C SER A 14 -20.63 0.34 -12.31
N LEU A 15 -20.33 1.08 -11.25
CA LEU A 15 -19.80 2.46 -11.38
C LEU A 15 -18.42 2.50 -12.06
N LEU A 16 -17.56 1.52 -11.78
CA LEU A 16 -16.26 1.39 -12.43
C LEU A 16 -16.41 1.12 -13.93
N ALA A 17 -17.31 0.19 -14.29
CA ALA A 17 -17.59 -0.13 -15.68
C ALA A 17 -18.22 1.05 -16.45
N ASP A 18 -19.17 1.78 -15.85
CA ASP A 18 -19.82 2.95 -16.44
C ASP A 18 -18.84 4.10 -16.71
N ASN A 19 -17.73 4.15 -15.96
CA ASN A 19 -16.69 5.19 -16.09
C ASN A 19 -15.38 4.69 -16.74
N GLU A 20 -15.35 3.45 -17.24
CA GLU A 20 -14.17 2.83 -17.87
C GLU A 20 -12.92 2.88 -16.97
N LEU A 21 -13.10 2.62 -15.66
CA LEU A 21 -12.03 2.66 -14.66
C LEU A 21 -11.60 1.24 -14.27
N ALA A 22 -10.28 1.02 -14.19
CA ALA A 22 -9.70 -0.10 -13.47
C ALA A 22 -9.70 0.15 -11.96
N VAL A 23 -9.58 -0.93 -11.16
CA VAL A 23 -9.59 -0.82 -9.70
C VAL A 23 -8.45 -1.61 -9.06
N THR A 24 -7.87 -1.01 -8.04
CA THR A 24 -7.06 -1.68 -7.03
C THR A 24 -7.66 -1.38 -5.66
N ALA A 25 -7.41 -2.23 -4.67
CA ALA A 25 -7.96 -2.03 -3.34
C ALA A 25 -6.86 -2.03 -2.27
N SER A 26 -7.03 -1.19 -1.27
CA SER A 26 -6.16 -1.12 -0.09
C SER A 26 -6.96 -1.31 1.19
N LEU A 27 -6.31 -1.89 2.20
CA LEU A 27 -6.86 -2.11 3.55
C LEU A 27 -5.77 -1.97 4.60
N GLY A 28 -6.11 -1.39 5.75
CA GLY A 28 -5.36 -1.51 7.01
C GLY A 28 -6.12 -2.41 7.98
N LEU A 29 -5.48 -3.46 8.50
CA LEU A 29 -6.06 -4.29 9.55
C LEU A 29 -6.13 -3.53 10.88
N THR A 30 -7.05 -3.96 11.76
CA THR A 30 -7.25 -3.39 13.09
C THR A 30 -6.64 -4.28 14.17
N GLU A 31 -6.62 -3.85 15.42
CA GLU A 31 -6.18 -4.66 16.56
C GLU A 31 -7.00 -5.95 16.79
N HIS A 32 -8.22 -6.00 16.23
CA HIS A 32 -9.10 -7.18 16.32
C HIS A 32 -8.92 -8.14 15.12
N THR A 33 -8.13 -7.74 14.11
CA THR A 33 -7.87 -8.49 12.89
C THR A 33 -6.38 -8.59 12.59
N ASP A 34 -5.53 -8.40 13.60
CA ASP A 34 -4.06 -8.36 13.51
C ASP A 34 -3.48 -9.75 13.22
N LEU A 35 -2.92 -9.96 12.03
CA LEU A 35 -2.26 -11.21 11.66
C LEU A 35 -0.97 -11.46 12.45
N SER A 36 -0.36 -10.40 13.02
CA SER A 36 0.83 -10.52 13.87
C SER A 36 0.50 -10.77 15.36
N SER A 37 -0.75 -11.00 15.68
CA SER A 37 -1.18 -11.36 17.03
C SER A 37 -0.70 -12.76 17.44
N GLU A 38 -0.42 -12.96 18.72
CA GLU A 38 -0.20 -14.29 19.31
C GLU A 38 -1.54 -14.98 19.68
N ASP A 39 -2.66 -14.26 19.63
CA ASP A 39 -4.00 -14.85 19.82
C ASP A 39 -4.50 -15.42 18.47
N PRO A 40 -4.67 -16.75 18.38
CA PRO A 40 -5.10 -17.38 17.13
C PRO A 40 -6.53 -16.96 16.71
N ALA A 41 -7.36 -16.49 17.63
CA ALA A 41 -8.70 -16.01 17.30
C ALA A 41 -8.65 -14.66 16.55
N ILE A 42 -7.72 -13.78 16.92
CA ILE A 42 -7.48 -12.50 16.24
C ILE A 42 -6.90 -12.75 14.86
N VAL A 43 -5.90 -13.64 14.73
CA VAL A 43 -5.32 -14.03 13.44
C VAL A 43 -6.40 -14.59 12.51
N ALA A 44 -7.23 -15.51 13.00
CA ALA A 44 -8.32 -16.08 12.21
C ALA A 44 -9.39 -15.03 11.83
N ALA A 45 -9.62 -14.01 12.65
CA ALA A 45 -10.49 -12.88 12.28
C ALA A 45 -9.88 -12.07 11.13
N GLY A 46 -8.58 -11.77 11.18
CA GLY A 46 -7.86 -11.08 10.11
C GLY A 46 -7.90 -11.84 8.79
N GLU A 47 -7.68 -13.15 8.82
CA GLU A 47 -7.79 -13.99 7.61
C GLU A 47 -9.19 -13.90 7.01
N ARG A 48 -10.27 -14.00 7.80
CA ARG A 48 -11.64 -13.85 7.29
C ARG A 48 -11.91 -12.48 6.68
N THR A 49 -11.46 -11.42 7.33
CA THR A 49 -11.58 -10.06 6.80
C THR A 49 -10.91 -9.93 5.44
N LEU A 50 -9.68 -10.45 5.30
CA LEU A 50 -8.95 -10.40 4.03
C LEU A 50 -9.58 -11.29 2.96
N GLU A 51 -10.14 -12.45 3.31
CA GLU A 51 -10.92 -13.27 2.37
C GLU A 51 -12.14 -12.51 1.83
N THR A 52 -12.88 -11.81 2.70
CA THR A 52 -13.99 -10.94 2.28
C THR A 52 -13.50 -9.84 1.34
N CYS A 53 -12.36 -9.23 1.62
CA CYS A 53 -11.75 -8.24 0.72
C CYS A 53 -11.38 -8.84 -0.64
N LEU A 54 -10.82 -10.05 -0.68
CA LEU A 54 -10.52 -10.73 -1.94
C LEU A 54 -11.78 -10.97 -2.78
N ASP A 55 -12.90 -11.35 -2.14
CA ASP A 55 -14.18 -11.55 -2.84
C ASP A 55 -14.71 -10.21 -3.39
N HIS A 56 -14.55 -9.11 -2.69
CA HIS A 56 -14.90 -7.78 -3.20
C HIS A 56 -14.03 -7.36 -4.38
N VAL A 57 -12.70 -7.53 -4.28
CA VAL A 57 -11.76 -7.20 -5.35
C VAL A 57 -12.08 -8.02 -6.61
N ALA A 58 -12.31 -9.33 -6.45
CA ALA A 58 -12.73 -10.21 -7.56
C ALA A 58 -14.04 -9.74 -8.20
N THR A 59 -15.05 -9.36 -7.38
CA THR A 59 -16.36 -8.87 -7.87
C THR A 59 -16.21 -7.59 -8.69
N MET A 60 -15.28 -6.72 -8.31
CA MET A 60 -14.98 -5.47 -9.02
C MET A 60 -14.07 -5.66 -10.25
N GLY A 61 -13.52 -6.86 -10.47
CA GLY A 61 -12.54 -7.11 -11.52
C GLY A 61 -11.15 -6.54 -11.25
N GLY A 62 -10.81 -6.32 -9.97
CA GLY A 62 -9.51 -5.84 -9.55
C GLY A 62 -8.46 -6.95 -9.49
N GLU A 63 -7.19 -6.57 -9.66
CA GLU A 63 -6.05 -7.50 -9.69
C GLU A 63 -5.11 -7.32 -8.48
N TYR A 64 -5.31 -6.31 -7.64
CA TYR A 64 -4.44 -6.01 -6.49
C TYR A 64 -5.25 -5.78 -5.22
N LEU A 65 -4.80 -6.42 -4.12
CA LEU A 65 -5.13 -6.05 -2.76
C LEU A 65 -3.83 -5.67 -2.04
N CYS A 66 -3.73 -4.42 -1.61
CA CYS A 66 -2.53 -3.87 -0.98
C CYS A 66 -2.81 -3.26 0.40
N GLY A 67 -1.79 -2.66 1.01
CA GLY A 67 -1.89 -1.97 2.28
C GLY A 67 -1.26 -2.72 3.46
N VAL A 68 -1.63 -2.32 4.69
CA VAL A 68 -1.13 -2.94 5.92
C VAL A 68 -1.98 -4.18 6.24
N ILE A 69 -1.82 -5.22 5.41
CA ILE A 69 -2.59 -6.47 5.45
C ILE A 69 -1.89 -7.61 6.19
N TYR A 70 -0.77 -7.32 6.87
CA TYR A 70 0.07 -8.28 7.60
C TYR A 70 0.08 -8.05 9.12
N SER A 71 -0.37 -6.88 9.58
CA SER A 71 -0.48 -6.51 10.99
C SER A 71 -1.58 -5.48 11.18
N ALA A 72 -1.94 -5.17 12.42
CA ALA A 72 -2.79 -4.01 12.66
C ALA A 72 -2.07 -2.72 12.25
N MET A 73 -2.78 -1.80 11.58
CA MET A 73 -2.31 -0.46 11.27
C MET A 73 -2.44 0.43 12.50
N ARG A 74 -1.39 0.47 13.32
CA ARG A 74 -1.33 1.23 14.57
C ARG A 74 0.09 1.45 15.06
N LYS A 75 0.27 2.40 15.97
CA LYS A 75 1.52 2.52 16.73
C LYS A 75 1.60 1.44 17.81
N TYR A 76 2.56 0.54 17.70
CA TYR A 76 2.88 -0.46 18.72
C TYR A 76 3.81 0.12 19.79
N SER A 77 3.74 -0.43 21.01
CA SER A 77 4.56 -0.03 22.16
C SER A 77 5.86 -0.83 22.31
N ALA A 78 6.05 -1.88 21.49
CA ALA A 78 7.19 -2.78 21.55
C ALA A 78 7.55 -3.30 20.13
N PRO A 79 8.77 -3.84 19.92
CA PRO A 79 9.10 -4.57 18.70
C PRO A 79 8.15 -5.76 18.46
N PRO A 80 8.03 -6.28 17.23
CA PRO A 80 7.24 -7.47 16.96
C PRO A 80 7.86 -8.68 17.64
N THR A 81 7.03 -9.63 18.08
CA THR A 81 7.52 -10.92 18.59
C THR A 81 7.83 -11.86 17.42
N ALA A 82 8.78 -12.76 17.60
CA ALA A 82 9.09 -13.77 16.58
C ALA A 82 7.87 -14.65 16.27
N ALA A 83 7.04 -14.96 17.28
CA ALA A 83 5.81 -15.71 17.10
C ALA A 83 4.78 -14.93 16.27
N GLY A 84 4.59 -13.65 16.56
CA GLY A 84 3.69 -12.79 15.81
C GLY A 84 4.10 -12.65 14.34
N VAL A 85 5.38 -12.42 14.06
CA VAL A 85 5.91 -12.37 12.69
C VAL A 85 5.65 -13.69 11.96
N ALA A 86 5.91 -14.84 12.59
CA ALA A 86 5.68 -16.16 12.00
C ALA A 86 4.17 -16.42 11.75
N ASN A 87 3.29 -16.01 12.67
CA ASN A 87 1.83 -16.13 12.50
C ASN A 87 1.35 -15.34 11.28
N SER A 88 1.81 -14.09 11.16
CA SER A 88 1.47 -13.22 10.03
C SER A 88 1.96 -13.81 8.70
N ALA A 89 3.22 -14.25 8.63
CA ALA A 89 3.77 -14.85 7.42
C ALA A 89 2.99 -16.11 7.00
N ALA A 90 2.67 -17.01 7.95
CA ALA A 90 1.90 -18.22 7.68
C ALA A 90 0.46 -17.92 7.23
N ALA A 91 -0.20 -16.91 7.80
CA ALA A 91 -1.53 -16.47 7.39
C ALA A 91 -1.51 -15.90 5.97
N LEU A 92 -0.53 -15.05 5.66
CA LEU A 92 -0.36 -14.49 4.31
C LEU A 92 -0.06 -15.56 3.26
N ALA A 93 0.73 -16.58 3.58
CA ALA A 93 0.97 -17.69 2.64
C ALA A 93 -0.34 -18.40 2.26
N ARG A 94 -1.23 -18.65 3.24
CA ARG A 94 -2.56 -19.23 2.97
C ARG A 94 -3.48 -18.30 2.16
N LEU A 95 -3.44 -17.01 2.46
CA LEU A 95 -4.23 -16.01 1.75
C LEU A 95 -3.73 -15.80 0.32
N ALA A 96 -2.41 -15.87 0.11
CA ALA A 96 -1.80 -15.73 -1.21
C ALA A 96 -2.25 -16.82 -2.20
N GLU A 97 -2.42 -18.07 -1.75
CA GLU A 97 -3.02 -19.12 -2.57
C GLU A 97 -4.47 -18.77 -2.98
N LYS A 98 -5.28 -18.31 -2.01
CA LYS A 98 -6.68 -17.90 -2.27
C LYS A 98 -6.77 -16.68 -3.18
N ALA A 99 -5.85 -15.73 -3.05
CA ALA A 99 -5.75 -14.56 -3.92
C ALA A 99 -5.36 -14.96 -5.34
N LYS A 100 -4.38 -15.87 -5.49
CA LYS A 100 -3.93 -16.39 -6.78
C LYS A 100 -5.05 -17.10 -7.54
N ASP A 101 -5.86 -17.90 -6.85
CA ASP A 101 -7.03 -18.57 -7.43
C ASP A 101 -8.07 -17.59 -7.99
N ARG A 102 -8.07 -16.34 -7.50
CA ARG A 102 -8.95 -15.25 -7.96
C ARG A 102 -8.26 -14.29 -8.95
N GLY A 103 -7.01 -14.54 -9.32
CA GLY A 103 -6.21 -13.65 -10.17
C GLY A 103 -5.82 -12.35 -9.46
N ILE A 104 -5.78 -12.33 -8.12
CA ILE A 104 -5.45 -11.15 -7.31
C ILE A 104 -4.06 -11.31 -6.73
N HIS A 105 -3.23 -10.27 -6.84
CA HIS A 105 -1.91 -10.18 -6.26
C HIS A 105 -1.96 -9.43 -4.92
N LEU A 106 -1.23 -9.93 -3.90
CA LEU A 106 -1.10 -9.25 -2.61
C LEU A 106 0.15 -8.36 -2.61
N SER A 107 0.02 -7.08 -2.23
CA SER A 107 1.16 -6.19 -2.10
C SER A 107 1.21 -5.57 -0.69
N LEU A 108 2.26 -5.92 0.06
CA LEU A 108 2.42 -5.53 1.46
C LEU A 108 3.04 -4.15 1.54
N GLU A 109 2.30 -3.20 2.10
CA GLU A 109 2.76 -1.83 2.22
C GLU A 109 3.82 -1.69 3.30
N VAL A 110 4.98 -1.17 2.92
CA VAL A 110 6.06 -0.81 3.84
C VAL A 110 5.72 0.54 4.43
N VAL A 111 5.24 0.55 5.68
CA VAL A 111 4.81 1.78 6.36
C VAL A 111 5.74 2.18 7.50
N ASN A 112 5.64 3.44 7.92
CA ASN A 112 6.47 3.98 8.98
C ASN A 112 6.19 3.33 10.36
N ARG A 113 7.15 3.47 11.29
CA ARG A 113 7.12 2.91 12.66
C ARG A 113 5.96 3.38 13.54
N TYR A 114 5.21 4.37 13.11
CA TYR A 114 4.03 4.86 13.84
C TYR A 114 2.75 4.15 13.39
N GLU A 115 2.83 3.34 12.30
CA GLU A 115 1.69 2.63 11.73
C GLU A 115 1.83 1.10 11.80
N THR A 116 3.05 0.57 11.93
CA THR A 116 3.32 -0.85 12.26
C THR A 116 4.67 -1.01 12.94
N ASN A 117 4.91 -2.19 13.54
CA ASN A 117 6.23 -2.60 14.03
C ASN A 117 6.82 -3.78 13.23
N VAL A 118 6.13 -4.28 12.20
CA VAL A 118 6.53 -5.52 11.50
C VAL A 118 7.39 -5.23 10.27
N ILE A 119 6.96 -4.33 9.38
CA ILE A 119 7.68 -4.00 8.16
C ILE A 119 7.78 -2.47 8.04
N ASN A 120 8.99 -1.92 8.24
CA ASN A 120 9.20 -0.47 8.16
C ASN A 120 10.20 -0.05 7.06
N THR A 121 10.95 -0.98 6.47
CA THR A 121 11.90 -0.72 5.38
C THR A 121 11.74 -1.76 4.27
N ALA A 122 12.18 -1.43 3.05
CA ALA A 122 12.21 -2.38 1.94
C ALA A 122 12.98 -3.65 2.28
N ARG A 123 14.15 -3.54 2.92
CA ARG A 123 14.94 -4.71 3.36
C ARG A 123 14.22 -5.54 4.41
N GLY A 124 13.53 -4.91 5.37
CA GLY A 124 12.70 -5.61 6.34
C GLY A 124 11.54 -6.35 5.66
N GLY A 125 10.93 -5.70 4.68
CA GLY A 125 9.87 -6.31 3.86
C GLY A 125 10.35 -7.51 3.06
N LEU A 126 11.51 -7.43 2.41
CA LEU A 126 12.12 -8.55 1.69
C LEU A 126 12.38 -9.76 2.61
N ALA A 127 12.95 -9.52 3.79
CA ALA A 127 13.16 -10.58 4.78
C ALA A 127 11.84 -11.19 5.28
N PHE A 128 10.77 -10.39 5.32
CA PHE A 128 9.44 -10.90 5.67
C PHE A 128 8.83 -11.72 4.51
N LEU A 129 8.97 -11.27 3.25
CA LEU A 129 8.53 -12.06 2.08
C LEU A 129 9.20 -13.42 1.99
N GLU A 130 10.48 -13.53 2.37
CA GLU A 130 11.16 -14.83 2.47
C GLU A 130 10.48 -15.78 3.46
N GLN A 131 9.95 -15.25 4.59
CA GLN A 131 9.21 -16.04 5.56
C GLN A 131 7.80 -16.40 5.06
N VAL A 132 7.15 -15.53 4.29
CA VAL A 132 5.87 -15.84 3.63
C VAL A 132 6.05 -16.97 2.62
N GLY A 133 7.14 -16.95 1.85
CA GLY A 133 7.53 -18.03 0.93
C GLY A 133 6.56 -18.26 -0.23
N HIS A 134 5.86 -17.22 -0.71
CA HIS A 134 4.85 -17.33 -1.75
C HIS A 134 5.04 -16.27 -2.84
N ASP A 135 5.03 -16.69 -4.13
CA ASP A 135 5.32 -15.79 -5.26
C ASP A 135 4.20 -14.80 -5.57
N ASN A 136 2.97 -15.03 -5.09
CA ASN A 136 1.83 -14.13 -5.27
C ASN A 136 1.76 -13.02 -4.22
N VAL A 137 2.90 -12.71 -3.57
CA VAL A 137 3.05 -11.63 -2.59
C VAL A 137 4.27 -10.79 -2.93
N SER A 138 4.11 -9.49 -2.94
CA SER A 138 5.16 -8.50 -3.24
C SER A 138 5.20 -7.39 -2.21
N LEU A 139 6.15 -6.47 -2.36
CA LEU A 139 6.19 -5.23 -1.60
C LEU A 139 5.40 -4.13 -2.31
N HIS A 140 4.80 -3.29 -1.50
CA HIS A 140 4.24 -2.00 -1.86
C HIS A 140 5.09 -0.92 -1.19
N LEU A 141 5.75 -0.07 -1.97
CA LEU A 141 6.53 1.04 -1.46
C LEU A 141 5.75 2.35 -1.58
N ASP A 142 5.78 3.17 -0.54
CA ASP A 142 5.16 4.49 -0.50
C ASP A 142 6.22 5.55 -0.18
N THR A 143 6.32 6.58 -1.00
CA THR A 143 7.31 7.64 -0.88
C THR A 143 7.20 8.44 0.42
N TYR A 144 6.00 8.60 0.98
CA TYR A 144 5.80 9.23 2.28
C TYR A 144 6.43 8.42 3.40
N HIS A 145 6.19 7.10 3.41
CA HIS A 145 6.76 6.20 4.41
C HIS A 145 8.27 6.06 4.25
N MET A 146 8.76 5.93 3.02
CA MET A 146 10.19 5.91 2.71
C MET A 146 10.90 7.19 3.17
N ASN A 147 10.27 8.36 3.06
CA ASN A 147 10.82 9.64 3.51
C ASN A 147 11.02 9.71 5.05
N ILE A 148 10.38 8.81 5.81
CA ILE A 148 10.52 8.71 7.27
C ILE A 148 11.56 7.64 7.65
N GLU A 149 11.57 6.50 6.95
CA GLU A 149 12.26 5.29 7.40
C GLU A 149 13.53 4.97 6.61
N GLU A 150 13.62 5.40 5.35
CA GLU A 150 14.73 5.10 4.46
C GLU A 150 15.72 6.26 4.38
N SER A 151 16.94 6.01 3.95
CA SER A 151 17.95 7.05 3.78
C SER A 151 17.85 7.82 2.46
N ASP A 152 17.15 7.26 1.47
CA ASP A 152 16.92 7.86 0.15
C ASP A 152 15.71 7.22 -0.54
N GLN A 153 15.30 7.76 -1.69
CA GLN A 153 14.16 7.25 -2.47
C GLN A 153 14.61 6.29 -3.60
N PHE A 154 15.90 6.05 -3.76
CA PHE A 154 16.46 5.26 -4.86
C PHE A 154 16.80 3.83 -4.45
N SER A 155 17.60 3.68 -3.37
CA SER A 155 18.12 2.38 -2.94
C SER A 155 17.03 1.37 -2.55
N PRO A 156 15.95 1.74 -1.82
CA PRO A 156 14.87 0.82 -1.46
C PRO A 156 14.15 0.22 -2.68
N VAL A 157 13.98 1.01 -3.74
CA VAL A 157 13.37 0.54 -4.99
C VAL A 157 14.27 -0.46 -5.70
N LEU A 158 15.60 -0.21 -5.74
CA LEU A 158 16.55 -1.16 -6.31
C LEU A 158 16.64 -2.44 -5.48
N ASP A 159 16.63 -2.34 -4.16
CA ASP A 159 16.65 -3.49 -3.26
C ASP A 159 15.39 -4.35 -3.47
N ALA A 160 14.21 -3.73 -3.64
CA ALA A 160 12.95 -4.43 -3.86
C ALA A 160 12.85 -5.05 -5.26
N ALA A 161 13.34 -4.35 -6.30
CA ALA A 161 13.41 -4.81 -7.70
C ALA A 161 12.24 -5.73 -8.12
N ASP A 162 12.54 -7.02 -8.38
CA ASP A 162 11.57 -8.03 -8.83
C ASP A 162 10.47 -8.34 -7.80
N LYS A 163 10.61 -7.90 -6.56
CA LYS A 163 9.62 -8.05 -5.50
C LYS A 163 8.77 -6.79 -5.29
N LEU A 164 8.99 -5.73 -6.07
CA LEU A 164 8.15 -4.53 -6.03
C LEU A 164 6.92 -4.73 -6.90
N GLY A 165 5.75 -4.82 -6.29
CA GLY A 165 4.47 -5.03 -6.98
C GLY A 165 3.56 -3.81 -7.03
N TYR A 166 3.78 -2.81 -6.17
CA TYR A 166 2.90 -1.66 -6.07
C TYR A 166 3.64 -0.42 -5.54
N VAL A 167 3.28 0.77 -6.01
CA VAL A 167 3.92 2.03 -5.57
C VAL A 167 2.86 3.09 -5.26
N HIS A 168 2.92 3.65 -4.04
CA HIS A 168 2.25 4.90 -3.71
C HIS A 168 3.18 6.09 -3.90
N ILE A 169 2.64 7.14 -4.49
CA ILE A 169 3.29 8.43 -4.64
C ILE A 169 2.60 9.41 -3.69
N GLY A 170 3.22 9.69 -2.58
CA GLY A 170 2.78 10.66 -1.58
C GLY A 170 3.87 11.70 -1.29
N GLU A 171 3.47 12.93 -0.99
CA GLU A 171 4.41 13.96 -0.54
C GLU A 171 4.71 13.81 0.96
N SER A 172 5.83 14.33 1.45
CA SER A 172 6.25 14.26 2.85
C SER A 172 5.22 14.79 3.86
N HIS A 173 4.33 15.64 3.44
CA HIS A 173 3.20 16.16 4.23
C HIS A 173 1.83 15.69 3.72
N ARG A 174 1.79 14.74 2.75
CA ARG A 174 0.59 14.16 2.14
C ARG A 174 -0.32 15.17 1.41
N GLY A 175 0.24 16.29 0.91
CA GLY A 175 -0.44 17.29 0.09
C GLY A 175 -0.02 17.24 -1.39
N TYR A 176 0.07 18.41 -2.02
CA TYR A 176 0.48 18.55 -3.42
C TYR A 176 1.90 18.04 -3.65
N LEU A 177 2.09 17.19 -4.64
CA LEU A 177 3.41 16.65 -5.02
C LEU A 177 4.37 17.77 -5.45
N GLY A 178 5.64 17.65 -5.06
CA GLY A 178 6.70 18.62 -5.37
C GLY A 178 6.71 19.85 -4.47
N THR A 179 5.89 19.89 -3.40
CA THR A 179 5.85 21.01 -2.45
C THR A 179 6.48 20.69 -1.09
N GLY A 180 6.99 19.48 -0.90
CA GLY A 180 7.63 19.01 0.33
C GLY A 180 9.09 18.59 0.12
N THR A 181 9.48 17.49 0.73
CA THR A 181 10.89 17.05 0.82
C THR A 181 11.19 15.71 0.13
N VAL A 182 10.19 15.06 -0.44
CA VAL A 182 10.39 13.79 -1.17
C VAL A 182 11.21 14.03 -2.44
N ASN A 183 12.27 13.24 -2.64
CA ASN A 183 13.09 13.29 -3.85
C ASN A 183 12.49 12.40 -4.94
N PHE A 184 11.52 12.91 -5.66
CA PHE A 184 10.84 12.17 -6.74
C PHE A 184 11.77 11.85 -7.91
N ASP A 185 12.78 12.65 -8.19
CA ASP A 185 13.76 12.35 -9.25
C ASP A 185 14.51 11.04 -8.97
N GLU A 186 14.90 10.80 -7.72
CA GLU A 186 15.51 9.53 -7.30
C GLU A 186 14.55 8.36 -7.48
N LEU A 187 13.31 8.51 -7.01
CA LEU A 187 12.29 7.48 -7.13
C LEU A 187 12.06 7.06 -8.58
N PHE A 188 11.71 8.01 -9.46
CA PHE A 188 11.38 7.70 -10.85
C PHE A 188 12.56 7.14 -11.64
N ARG A 189 13.79 7.58 -11.34
CA ARG A 189 15.02 6.97 -11.90
C ARG A 189 15.20 5.53 -11.44
N ALA A 190 14.90 5.24 -10.18
CA ALA A 190 14.97 3.87 -9.65
C ALA A 190 13.93 2.96 -10.28
N LEU A 191 12.67 3.43 -10.40
CA LEU A 191 11.60 2.69 -11.09
C LEU A 191 11.96 2.39 -12.55
N ALA A 192 12.48 3.38 -13.28
CA ALA A 192 12.94 3.17 -14.66
C ALA A 192 14.11 2.16 -14.74
N ARG A 193 15.06 2.23 -13.79
CA ARG A 193 16.23 1.33 -13.77
C ARG A 193 15.87 -0.11 -13.46
N THR A 194 14.84 -0.34 -12.64
CA THR A 194 14.34 -1.70 -12.35
C THR A 194 13.39 -2.23 -13.43
N GLY A 195 12.96 -1.38 -14.37
CA GLY A 195 11.96 -1.75 -15.37
C GLY A 195 10.58 -1.99 -14.76
N TYR A 196 10.23 -1.25 -13.70
CA TYR A 196 8.95 -1.39 -13.02
C TYR A 196 7.78 -1.00 -13.93
N GLU A 197 6.82 -1.93 -14.10
CA GLU A 197 5.61 -1.76 -14.92
C GLU A 197 4.31 -1.89 -14.10
N GLY A 198 4.43 -2.01 -12.78
CA GLY A 198 3.28 -2.15 -11.88
C GLY A 198 2.50 -0.84 -11.66
N PRO A 199 1.44 -0.87 -10.83
CA PRO A 199 0.64 0.30 -10.52
C PRO A 199 1.44 1.41 -9.82
N VAL A 200 1.22 2.66 -10.25
CA VAL A 200 1.72 3.88 -9.61
C VAL A 200 0.51 4.73 -9.23
N VAL A 201 0.24 4.82 -7.93
CA VAL A 201 -0.99 5.41 -7.40
C VAL A 201 -0.66 6.60 -6.50
N PHE A 202 -1.32 7.72 -6.73
CA PHE A 202 -1.20 8.90 -5.89
C PHE A 202 -1.99 8.74 -4.60
N GLU A 203 -1.35 9.02 -3.47
CA GLU A 203 -2.00 9.03 -2.17
C GLU A 203 -1.85 10.39 -1.48
N SER A 204 -2.97 10.95 -1.02
CA SER A 204 -3.03 12.22 -0.30
C SER A 204 -4.20 12.25 0.66
N PHE A 205 -4.05 12.98 1.77
CA PHE A 205 -5.08 13.14 2.78
C PHE A 205 -5.22 14.58 3.21
N SER A 206 -6.45 15.01 3.51
CA SER A 206 -6.75 16.30 4.11
C SER A 206 -7.90 16.16 5.10
N SER A 207 -7.80 16.77 6.27
CA SER A 207 -8.81 16.69 7.32
C SER A 207 -10.19 17.24 6.90
N ALA A 208 -10.26 18.01 5.80
CA ALA A 208 -11.53 18.52 5.27
C ALA A 208 -12.36 17.47 4.52
N VAL A 209 -11.73 16.38 4.03
CA VAL A 209 -12.36 15.44 3.09
C VAL A 209 -12.36 13.99 3.58
N VAL A 210 -11.49 13.63 4.51
CA VAL A 210 -11.49 12.28 5.10
C VAL A 210 -12.42 12.20 6.32
N SER A 211 -12.90 10.99 6.64
CA SER A 211 -13.71 10.79 7.84
C SER A 211 -12.91 11.13 9.11
N PRO A 212 -13.59 11.54 10.21
CA PRO A 212 -12.91 11.78 11.48
C PRO A 212 -12.14 10.56 12.00
N GLU A 213 -12.65 9.34 11.79
CA GLU A 213 -11.98 8.10 12.20
C GLU A 213 -10.66 7.92 11.46
N LEU A 214 -10.66 8.08 10.13
CA LEU A 214 -9.44 7.96 9.32
C LEU A 214 -8.46 9.09 9.64
N SER A 215 -8.96 10.33 9.77
CA SER A 215 -8.15 11.49 10.17
C SER A 215 -7.43 11.25 11.50
N ASN A 216 -8.13 10.73 12.49
CA ASN A 216 -7.57 10.44 13.81
C ASN A 216 -6.57 9.27 13.77
N THR A 217 -6.87 8.20 13.03
CA THR A 217 -6.00 7.03 12.90
C THR A 217 -4.67 7.38 12.25
N LEU A 218 -4.70 8.19 11.19
CA LEU A 218 -3.51 8.59 10.44
C LEU A 218 -2.85 9.89 10.95
N GLY A 219 -3.42 10.55 11.97
CA GLY A 219 -2.90 11.81 12.50
C GLY A 219 -3.00 12.98 11.53
N ILE A 220 -4.02 13.01 10.68
CA ILE A 220 -4.23 14.04 9.68
C ILE A 220 -5.08 15.15 10.28
N TRP A 221 -4.42 16.17 10.83
CA TRP A 221 -5.08 17.26 11.57
C TRP A 221 -4.98 18.61 10.84
N ARG A 222 -4.46 18.62 9.62
CA ARG A 222 -4.33 19.82 8.80
C ARG A 222 -5.12 19.71 7.52
N ASN A 223 -5.64 20.86 7.06
CA ASN A 223 -6.27 20.99 5.78
C ASN A 223 -5.20 21.37 4.75
N LEU A 224 -4.73 20.40 3.99
CA LEU A 224 -3.63 20.60 3.03
C LEU A 224 -4.13 20.96 1.63
N TRP A 225 -5.39 20.70 1.35
CA TRP A 225 -6.06 21.02 0.09
C TRP A 225 -7.58 20.94 0.27
N ASN A 226 -8.34 21.66 -0.57
CA ASN A 226 -9.80 21.72 -0.51
C ASN A 226 -10.46 21.28 -1.83
N ASP A 227 -9.69 21.22 -2.92
CA ASP A 227 -10.18 20.88 -4.25
C ASP A 227 -9.55 19.55 -4.68
N SER A 228 -10.37 18.48 -4.66
CA SER A 228 -9.94 17.11 -5.01
C SER A 228 -9.60 16.99 -6.49
N ASP A 229 -10.35 17.71 -7.36
CA ASP A 229 -10.17 17.62 -8.80
C ASP A 229 -8.87 18.31 -9.24
N ASP A 230 -8.59 19.49 -8.66
CA ASP A 230 -7.32 20.18 -8.89
C ASP A 230 -6.13 19.36 -8.39
N LEU A 231 -6.23 18.80 -7.18
CA LEU A 231 -5.19 17.95 -6.62
C LEU A 231 -4.93 16.71 -7.50
N ALA A 232 -5.98 16.01 -7.91
CA ALA A 232 -5.87 14.82 -8.77
C ALA A 232 -5.28 15.18 -10.14
N ALA A 233 -5.70 16.29 -10.74
CA ALA A 233 -5.16 16.77 -12.00
C ALA A 233 -3.67 17.16 -11.89
N HIS A 234 -3.28 17.81 -10.77
CA HIS A 234 -1.87 18.11 -10.47
C HIS A 234 -1.05 16.84 -10.35
N ALA A 235 -1.48 15.89 -9.52
CA ALA A 235 -0.76 14.63 -9.30
C ALA A 235 -0.60 13.82 -10.59
N ASN A 236 -1.65 13.72 -11.40
CA ASN A 236 -1.60 13.02 -12.68
C ASN A 236 -0.56 13.64 -13.62
N ARG A 237 -0.54 14.97 -13.76
CA ARG A 237 0.48 15.66 -14.58
C ARG A 237 1.88 15.45 -14.03
N PHE A 238 2.06 15.64 -12.72
CA PHE A 238 3.36 15.50 -12.04
C PHE A 238 3.97 14.10 -12.28
N ILE A 239 3.19 13.05 -12.03
CA ILE A 239 3.65 11.66 -12.21
C ILE A 239 3.99 11.38 -13.68
N ARG A 240 3.12 11.77 -14.62
CA ARG A 240 3.34 11.56 -16.05
C ARG A 240 4.57 12.30 -16.58
N ASP A 241 4.81 13.52 -16.10
CA ASP A 241 5.98 14.31 -16.53
C ASP A 241 7.28 13.68 -16.03
N HIS A 242 7.33 13.13 -14.81
CA HIS A 242 8.49 12.41 -14.28
C HIS A 242 8.72 11.08 -15.02
N LEU A 243 7.66 10.29 -15.28
CA LEU A 243 7.79 9.07 -16.09
C LEU A 243 8.35 9.38 -17.48
N ARG A 244 7.80 10.39 -18.16
CA ARG A 244 8.30 10.83 -19.47
C ARG A 244 9.76 11.31 -19.41
N ALA A 245 10.15 12.01 -18.35
CA ALA A 245 11.53 12.49 -18.19
C ALA A 245 12.53 11.32 -18.09
N VAL A 246 12.20 10.26 -17.34
CA VAL A 246 13.09 9.09 -17.22
C VAL A 246 13.11 8.22 -18.48
N GLU A 247 12.02 8.13 -19.24
CA GLU A 247 12.00 7.46 -20.55
C GLU A 247 12.97 8.11 -21.52
N THR A 248 13.09 9.45 -21.51
CA THR A 248 14.03 10.17 -22.40
C THR A 248 15.49 9.97 -22.00
N LEU A 249 15.80 9.67 -20.73
CA LEU A 249 17.17 9.37 -20.30
C LEU A 249 17.71 8.08 -20.95
N ALA A 250 16.84 7.13 -21.28
CA ALA A 250 17.22 5.90 -21.98
C ALA A 250 17.63 6.12 -23.44
N LEU A 251 17.42 7.33 -24.00
CA LEU A 251 17.78 7.69 -25.36
C LEU A 251 19.21 8.30 -25.48
N HIS A 252 19.87 8.55 -24.35
CA HIS A 252 21.21 9.14 -24.25
C HIS A 252 22.20 8.17 -23.61
#